data_557757ede37fb67f55b7e848f0916132
#
_entry.id   557757ede37fb67f55b7e848f0916132
#
_cell.length_a   1.000
_cell.length_b   1.000
_cell.length_c   1.000
_cell.angle_alpha   90.00
_cell.angle_beta   90.00
_cell.angle_gamma   90.00
#
_symmetry.space_group_name_H-M   'P 1'
#
loop_
_entity.id
_entity.type
_entity.pdbx_description
1 polymer ?
#
loop_
_entity_poly.entity_id
_entity_poly.type
_entity_poly.pdbx_seq_one_letter_code
_entity_poly.pdbx_strand_id
1 'polypeptide(L)'
;MGLKAEGIIPAMVTPMDKNQETDEEGMKAVINYLIDAGVHGIFVSGSQGEACVLTDEEKKKIIKLTVDEVNGRVPVYAGTGAISTRDVIRMSRYAADVGADAVSIVTPYYISPSQEELYWHYRRIAEAVDIPVLLYNNPSRTNVNLEGETVRKLAQLDNVVGIKDSSGDLTLTAEYIRSCPDSFSVLAGRDSLILATLLYGGKGAIAATANIAPKLVTSIYENYMRGNLEKARESQLRLLRLRLAFKLGTFPIVVKEAMNLLGRPAGPTRSPVAPLSEEKRGDLKALLIDLGLLHP
;
A
#
# COMPACT_ATOMS: atom_id res chain seq x y z
N MET A 1 -2.98 18.42 15.67
CA MET A 1 -3.01 16.95 15.87
C MET A 1 -2.25 16.33 14.71
N GLY A 2 -1.28 15.45 15.00
CA GLY A 2 -0.53 14.75 13.94
C GLY A 2 -1.40 13.78 13.15
N LEU A 3 -0.97 13.43 11.94
CA LEU A 3 -1.62 12.43 11.09
C LEU A 3 -1.74 11.09 11.82
N LYS A 4 -2.94 10.52 11.86
CA LYS A 4 -3.16 9.13 12.28
C LYS A 4 -3.31 8.26 11.03
N ALA A 5 -2.37 7.32 10.85
CA ALA A 5 -2.45 6.36 9.75
C ALA A 5 -3.39 5.22 10.16
N GLU A 6 -4.66 5.27 9.72
CA GLU A 6 -5.69 4.31 10.12
C GLU A 6 -6.69 4.01 8.99
N GLY A 7 -7.46 2.95 9.13
CA GLY A 7 -8.46 2.54 8.15
C GLY A 7 -7.88 1.79 6.95
N ILE A 8 -8.61 1.80 5.86
CA ILE A 8 -8.23 1.11 4.61
C ILE A 8 -7.67 2.11 3.62
N ILE A 9 -6.40 1.92 3.27
CA ILE A 9 -5.63 2.76 2.36
C ILE A 9 -5.25 1.88 1.15
N PRO A 10 -5.84 2.08 -0.03
CA PRO A 10 -5.42 1.36 -1.23
C PRO A 10 -3.96 1.62 -1.56
N ALA A 11 -3.18 0.55 -1.74
CA ALA A 11 -1.91 0.64 -2.45
C ALA A 11 -2.24 0.80 -3.94
N MET A 12 -2.42 2.05 -4.39
CA MET A 12 -2.95 2.35 -5.71
C MET A 12 -2.03 1.84 -6.82
N VAL A 13 -2.61 1.26 -7.88
CA VAL A 13 -1.89 0.98 -9.12
C VAL A 13 -1.50 2.29 -9.81
N THR A 14 -0.47 2.24 -10.65
CA THR A 14 -0.19 3.32 -11.60
C THR A 14 -0.79 2.93 -12.95
N PRO A 15 -1.92 3.51 -13.38
CA PRO A 15 -2.45 3.35 -14.72
C PRO A 15 -1.40 3.68 -15.79
N MET A 16 -1.38 2.86 -16.84
CA MET A 16 -0.46 3.03 -17.97
C MET A 16 -1.22 2.90 -19.30
N ASP A 17 -0.79 3.67 -20.27
CA ASP A 17 -1.29 3.54 -21.64
C ASP A 17 -0.70 2.31 -22.36
N LYS A 18 -1.10 2.08 -23.62
CA LYS A 18 -0.62 0.97 -24.45
C LYS A 18 0.90 1.00 -24.70
N ASN A 19 1.54 2.15 -24.55
CA ASN A 19 2.98 2.32 -24.69
C ASN A 19 3.74 2.15 -23.35
N GLN A 20 3.01 1.79 -22.27
CA GLN A 20 3.52 1.67 -20.91
C GLN A 20 3.98 3.01 -20.30
N GLU A 21 3.47 4.12 -20.79
CA GLU A 21 3.63 5.43 -20.19
C GLU A 21 2.53 5.68 -19.15
N THR A 22 2.79 6.53 -18.17
CA THR A 22 1.82 6.85 -17.11
C THR A 22 0.59 7.56 -17.69
N ASP A 23 -0.60 7.01 -17.43
CA ASP A 23 -1.89 7.55 -17.87
C ASP A 23 -2.49 8.46 -16.78
N GLU A 24 -2.40 9.77 -16.98
CA GLU A 24 -2.88 10.76 -16.02
C GLU A 24 -4.41 10.73 -15.86
N GLU A 25 -5.16 10.60 -16.93
CA GLU A 25 -6.63 10.53 -16.86
C GLU A 25 -7.10 9.22 -16.22
N GLY A 26 -6.42 8.12 -16.52
CA GLY A 26 -6.61 6.84 -15.83
C GLY A 26 -6.32 6.95 -14.33
N MET A 27 -5.27 7.68 -13.94
CA MET A 27 -4.97 7.92 -12.53
C MET A 27 -6.07 8.70 -11.82
N LYS A 28 -6.55 9.80 -12.40
CA LYS A 28 -7.66 10.59 -11.84
C LYS A 28 -8.92 9.75 -11.67
N ALA A 29 -9.25 8.96 -12.69
CA ALA A 29 -10.41 8.06 -12.64
C ALA A 29 -10.29 7.02 -11.51
N VAL A 30 -9.11 6.42 -11.33
CA VAL A 30 -8.86 5.45 -10.24
C VAL A 30 -8.91 6.11 -8.88
N ILE A 31 -8.32 7.31 -8.70
CA ILE A 31 -8.38 8.07 -7.45
C ILE A 31 -9.82 8.33 -7.05
N ASN A 32 -10.62 8.88 -7.96
CA ASN A 32 -12.02 9.20 -7.68
C ASN A 32 -12.83 7.95 -7.35
N TYR A 33 -12.67 6.88 -8.15
CA TYR A 33 -13.29 5.59 -7.88
C TYR A 33 -12.99 5.06 -6.46
N LEU A 34 -11.76 5.17 -6.01
CA LEU A 34 -11.36 4.70 -4.68
C LEU A 34 -11.98 5.57 -3.58
N ILE A 35 -11.94 6.90 -3.73
CA ILE A 35 -12.50 7.85 -2.77
C ILE A 35 -14.03 7.68 -2.67
N ASP A 36 -14.73 7.56 -3.80
CA ASP A 36 -16.19 7.36 -3.86
C ASP A 36 -16.61 6.01 -3.22
N ALA A 37 -15.69 5.05 -3.16
CA ALA A 37 -15.91 3.78 -2.47
C ALA A 37 -15.69 3.85 -0.94
N GLY A 38 -15.30 5.01 -0.41
CA GLY A 38 -15.17 5.24 1.04
C GLY A 38 -13.85 4.76 1.64
N VAL A 39 -12.75 4.82 0.88
CA VAL A 39 -11.42 4.51 1.44
C VAL A 39 -10.92 5.63 2.35
N HIS A 40 -10.00 5.31 3.26
CA HIS A 40 -9.54 6.21 4.32
C HIS A 40 -8.22 6.94 3.97
N GLY A 41 -7.69 6.75 2.79
CA GLY A 41 -6.49 7.39 2.27
C GLY A 41 -6.10 6.80 0.93
N ILE A 42 -5.09 7.38 0.27
CA ILE A 42 -4.50 6.85 -0.98
C ILE A 42 -3.00 6.68 -0.79
N PHE A 43 -2.47 5.50 -1.12
CA PHE A 43 -1.02 5.27 -1.15
C PHE A 43 -0.54 5.16 -2.59
N VAL A 44 0.13 6.21 -3.07
CA VAL A 44 0.68 6.35 -4.43
C VAL A 44 2.17 6.02 -4.47
N SER A 45 2.68 5.64 -5.63
CA SER A 45 4.12 5.33 -5.84
C SER A 45 4.67 4.25 -4.91
N GLY A 46 3.81 3.30 -4.50
CA GLY A 46 4.23 2.11 -3.77
C GLY A 46 4.61 0.96 -4.70
N SER A 47 4.90 -0.20 -4.10
CA SER A 47 5.23 -1.41 -4.88
C SER A 47 4.11 -1.82 -5.83
N GLN A 48 2.83 -1.74 -5.40
CA GLN A 48 1.67 -2.02 -6.25
C GLN A 48 1.53 -1.01 -7.40
N GLY A 49 1.96 0.22 -7.20
CA GLY A 49 2.06 1.28 -8.21
C GLY A 49 3.31 1.20 -9.06
N GLU A 50 4.00 0.07 -9.06
CA GLU A 50 5.18 -0.20 -9.93
C GLU A 50 6.36 0.78 -9.72
N ALA A 51 6.50 1.36 -8.52
CA ALA A 51 7.52 2.37 -8.22
C ALA A 51 8.97 1.93 -8.56
N CYS A 52 9.24 0.61 -8.57
CA CYS A 52 10.57 0.07 -8.90
C CYS A 52 10.96 0.19 -10.38
N VAL A 53 9.98 0.41 -11.26
CA VAL A 53 10.21 0.55 -12.72
C VAL A 53 9.86 1.95 -13.25
N LEU A 54 9.46 2.86 -12.36
CA LEU A 54 9.25 4.28 -12.67
C LEU A 54 10.54 5.07 -12.48
N THR A 55 10.78 6.03 -13.37
CA THR A 55 11.82 7.04 -13.18
C THR A 55 11.47 7.99 -12.02
N ASP A 56 12.43 8.74 -11.53
CA ASP A 56 12.17 9.72 -10.47
C ASP A 56 11.21 10.84 -10.93
N GLU A 57 11.31 11.24 -12.19
CA GLU A 57 10.41 12.23 -12.80
C GLU A 57 8.97 11.71 -12.87
N GLU A 58 8.77 10.46 -13.27
CA GLU A 58 7.45 9.82 -13.25
C GLU A 58 6.89 9.72 -11.84
N LYS A 59 7.70 9.31 -10.85
CA LYS A 59 7.28 9.27 -9.44
C LYS A 59 6.84 10.65 -8.95
N LYS A 60 7.62 11.69 -9.24
CA LYS A 60 7.26 13.08 -8.90
C LYS A 60 5.93 13.48 -9.54
N LYS A 61 5.77 13.19 -10.82
CA LYS A 61 4.57 13.52 -11.58
C LYS A 61 3.32 12.86 -10.98
N ILE A 62 3.36 11.54 -10.72
CA ILE A 62 2.21 10.82 -10.17
C ILE A 62 1.91 11.19 -8.72
N ILE A 63 2.93 11.51 -7.90
CA ILE A 63 2.72 12.01 -6.53
C ILE A 63 2.00 13.35 -6.58
N LYS A 64 2.52 14.32 -7.35
CA LYS A 64 1.88 15.62 -7.47
C LYS A 64 0.46 15.52 -8.01
N LEU A 65 0.24 14.77 -9.11
CA LEU A 65 -1.09 14.54 -9.68
C LEU A 65 -2.05 13.94 -8.64
N THR A 66 -1.57 12.99 -7.83
CA THR A 66 -2.42 12.37 -6.80
C THR A 66 -2.80 13.38 -5.72
N VAL A 67 -1.87 14.20 -5.25
CA VAL A 67 -2.15 15.25 -4.26
C VAL A 67 -3.16 16.26 -4.81
N ASP A 68 -2.93 16.76 -6.03
CA ASP A 68 -3.82 17.71 -6.69
C ASP A 68 -5.23 17.14 -6.88
N GLU A 69 -5.35 15.89 -7.38
CA GLU A 69 -6.64 15.26 -7.64
C GLU A 69 -7.39 14.87 -6.36
N VAL A 70 -6.70 14.39 -5.34
CA VAL A 70 -7.30 14.08 -4.04
C VAL A 70 -7.83 15.35 -3.37
N ASN A 71 -7.13 16.47 -3.51
CA ASN A 71 -7.54 17.80 -3.03
C ASN A 71 -8.09 17.79 -1.59
N GLY A 72 -7.38 17.15 -0.67
CA GLY A 72 -7.71 17.11 0.76
C GLY A 72 -8.91 16.23 1.14
N ARG A 73 -9.52 15.49 0.20
CA ARG A 73 -10.66 14.60 0.50
C ARG A 73 -10.29 13.43 1.41
N VAL A 74 -9.09 12.92 1.29
CA VAL A 74 -8.50 11.87 2.13
C VAL A 74 -6.98 12.08 2.21
N PRO A 75 -6.28 11.54 3.22
CA PRO A 75 -4.82 11.62 3.28
C PRO A 75 -4.12 10.93 2.11
N VAL A 76 -3.03 11.54 1.61
CA VAL A 76 -2.15 11.00 0.58
C VAL A 76 -0.83 10.54 1.19
N TYR A 77 -0.55 9.25 1.05
CA TYR A 77 0.71 8.63 1.44
C TYR A 77 1.57 8.43 0.20
N ALA A 78 2.73 9.09 0.13
CA ALA A 78 3.65 8.96 -1.00
C ALA A 78 4.72 7.90 -0.74
N GLY A 79 4.87 6.93 -1.64
CA GLY A 79 5.97 5.97 -1.63
C GLY A 79 7.26 6.61 -2.11
N THR A 80 8.21 6.81 -1.20
CA THR A 80 9.48 7.47 -1.48
C THR A 80 10.70 6.57 -1.26
N GLY A 81 10.46 5.27 -1.00
CA GLY A 81 11.53 4.30 -0.78
C GLY A 81 12.47 4.16 -1.97
N ALA A 82 13.76 4.14 -1.68
CA ALA A 82 14.85 3.93 -2.62
C ALA A 82 15.99 3.13 -1.95
N ILE A 83 17.01 2.74 -2.71
CA ILE A 83 18.15 1.98 -2.16
C ILE A 83 18.99 2.87 -1.24
N SER A 84 19.25 4.14 -1.64
CA SER A 84 20.11 5.04 -0.86
C SER A 84 19.30 5.98 0.04
N THR A 85 19.82 6.22 1.26
CA THR A 85 19.26 7.20 2.21
C THR A 85 19.11 8.58 1.58
N ARG A 86 20.09 9.01 0.79
CA ARG A 86 20.09 10.31 0.10
C ARG A 86 18.90 10.46 -0.86
N ASP A 87 18.62 9.44 -1.65
CA ASP A 87 17.54 9.50 -2.64
C ASP A 87 16.16 9.43 -1.96
N VAL A 88 16.04 8.66 -0.86
CA VAL A 88 14.83 8.68 -0.02
C VAL A 88 14.58 10.08 0.54
N ILE A 89 15.58 10.74 1.12
CA ILE A 89 15.45 12.10 1.66
C ILE A 89 15.02 13.07 0.56
N ARG A 90 15.67 13.02 -0.61
CA ARG A 90 15.36 13.91 -1.75
C ARG A 90 13.91 13.74 -2.22
N MET A 91 13.45 12.49 -2.37
CA MET A 91 12.09 12.21 -2.82
C MET A 91 11.06 12.53 -1.74
N SER A 92 11.39 12.31 -0.45
CA SER A 92 10.49 12.62 0.68
C SER A 92 10.30 14.13 0.85
N ARG A 93 11.35 14.93 0.67
CA ARG A 93 11.24 16.40 0.63
C ARG A 93 10.33 16.85 -0.49
N TYR A 94 10.54 16.31 -1.71
CA TYR A 94 9.64 16.62 -2.82
C TYR A 94 8.18 16.27 -2.51
N ALA A 95 7.92 15.11 -1.92
CA ALA A 95 6.56 14.72 -1.56
C ALA A 95 5.93 15.69 -0.53
N ALA A 96 6.71 16.14 0.45
CA ALA A 96 6.28 17.17 1.41
C ALA A 96 6.00 18.50 0.71
N ASP A 97 6.89 18.96 -0.17
CA ASP A 97 6.77 20.25 -0.89
C ASP A 97 5.52 20.31 -1.78
N VAL A 98 5.08 19.16 -2.34
CA VAL A 98 3.86 19.12 -3.16
C VAL A 98 2.60 18.82 -2.36
N GLY A 99 2.70 18.69 -1.02
CA GLY A 99 1.55 18.58 -0.13
C GLY A 99 1.05 17.16 0.16
N ALA A 100 1.90 16.13 0.04
CA ALA A 100 1.55 14.81 0.58
C ALA A 100 1.42 14.87 2.11
N ASP A 101 0.52 14.07 2.69
CA ASP A 101 0.28 14.04 4.14
C ASP A 101 1.28 13.17 4.90
N ALA A 102 1.85 12.16 4.24
CA ALA A 102 2.89 11.29 4.78
C ALA A 102 3.74 10.67 3.68
N VAL A 103 4.92 10.22 4.05
CA VAL A 103 5.74 9.35 3.19
C VAL A 103 5.76 7.92 3.73
N SER A 104 5.71 6.93 2.84
CA SER A 104 5.86 5.52 3.18
C SER A 104 7.13 4.98 2.56
N ILE A 105 8.04 4.48 3.41
CA ILE A 105 9.41 4.17 3.03
C ILE A 105 9.66 2.68 3.23
N VAL A 106 9.74 1.94 2.12
CA VAL A 106 10.14 0.53 2.14
C VAL A 106 11.62 0.40 2.51
N THR A 107 11.97 -0.67 3.20
CA THR A 107 13.38 -1.00 3.48
C THR A 107 14.21 -0.98 2.20
N PRO A 108 15.49 -0.61 2.25
CA PRO A 108 16.38 -0.75 1.09
C PRO A 108 16.26 -2.14 0.47
N TYR A 109 16.37 -2.23 -0.83
CA TYR A 109 16.28 -3.47 -1.60
C TYR A 109 17.54 -3.63 -2.46
N TYR A 110 17.80 -4.85 -2.95
CA TYR A 110 19.03 -5.23 -3.64
C TYR A 110 20.25 -5.39 -2.71
N ILE A 111 20.41 -4.51 -1.71
CA ILE A 111 21.39 -4.67 -0.63
C ILE A 111 20.64 -5.05 0.67
N SER A 112 21.30 -5.77 1.57
CA SER A 112 20.69 -6.24 2.82
C SER A 112 21.39 -5.60 4.04
N PRO A 113 21.01 -4.37 4.43
CA PRO A 113 21.58 -3.71 5.60
C PRO A 113 21.27 -4.46 6.90
N SER A 114 22.16 -4.36 7.86
CA SER A 114 21.95 -4.80 9.24
C SER A 114 20.86 -3.98 9.94
N GLN A 115 20.34 -4.45 11.08
CA GLN A 115 19.35 -3.72 11.88
C GLN A 115 19.87 -2.36 12.36
N GLU A 116 21.15 -2.26 12.71
CA GLU A 116 21.78 -0.99 13.08
C GLU A 116 21.82 -0.01 11.89
N GLU A 117 22.21 -0.48 10.70
CA GLU A 117 22.22 0.34 9.48
C GLU A 117 20.80 0.77 9.08
N LEU A 118 19.80 -0.10 9.24
CA LEU A 118 18.38 0.23 9.03
C LEU A 118 17.91 1.31 10.01
N TYR A 119 18.27 1.19 11.29
CA TYR A 119 17.97 2.22 12.28
C TYR A 119 18.54 3.58 11.87
N TRP A 120 19.83 3.64 11.51
CA TRP A 120 20.46 4.89 11.09
C TRP A 120 19.91 5.42 9.76
N HIS A 121 19.53 4.52 8.82
CA HIS A 121 18.86 4.89 7.58
C HIS A 121 17.56 5.66 7.85
N TYR A 122 16.64 5.06 8.62
CA TYR A 122 15.34 5.69 8.91
C TYR A 122 15.48 6.91 9.82
N ARG A 123 16.35 6.86 10.79
CA ARG A 123 16.61 8.00 11.67
C ARG A 123 17.07 9.23 10.90
N ARG A 124 18.08 9.07 10.02
CA ARG A 124 18.56 10.17 9.17
C ARG A 124 17.49 10.73 8.24
N ILE A 125 16.59 9.86 7.75
CA ILE A 125 15.45 10.31 6.93
C ILE A 125 14.49 11.12 7.80
N ALA A 126 14.07 10.59 8.95
CA ALA A 126 13.16 11.27 9.85
C ALA A 126 13.69 12.64 10.30
N GLU A 127 15.00 12.74 10.63
CA GLU A 127 15.65 14.00 10.99
C GLU A 127 15.76 15.01 9.82
N ALA A 128 15.65 14.54 8.56
CA ALA A 128 15.85 15.37 7.37
C ALA A 128 14.55 15.88 6.72
N VAL A 129 13.38 15.47 7.23
CA VAL A 129 12.06 15.81 6.67
C VAL A 129 11.07 16.19 7.75
N ASP A 130 10.19 17.16 7.48
CA ASP A 130 9.15 17.62 8.39
C ASP A 130 7.77 16.99 8.10
N ILE A 131 7.75 15.86 7.39
CA ILE A 131 6.54 15.11 7.02
C ILE A 131 6.45 13.81 7.84
N PRO A 132 5.25 13.34 8.22
CA PRO A 132 5.06 12.04 8.85
C PRO A 132 5.67 10.89 8.02
N VAL A 133 6.43 10.02 8.70
CA VAL A 133 7.11 8.86 8.11
C VAL A 133 6.42 7.58 8.52
N LEU A 134 5.96 6.81 7.54
CA LEU A 134 5.46 5.45 7.74
C LEU A 134 6.54 4.46 7.27
N LEU A 135 7.05 3.66 8.18
CA LEU A 135 7.96 2.57 7.87
C LEU A 135 7.25 1.53 6.98
N TYR A 136 8.00 0.84 6.11
CA TYR A 136 7.40 -0.22 5.31
C TYR A 136 8.28 -1.47 5.30
N ASN A 137 7.81 -2.53 5.94
CA ASN A 137 8.44 -3.84 6.00
C ASN A 137 7.86 -4.76 4.91
N ASN A 138 8.70 -5.23 3.97
CA ASN A 138 8.28 -6.15 2.91
C ASN A 138 9.39 -7.14 2.53
N PRO A 139 9.76 -8.06 3.42
CA PRO A 139 10.91 -8.94 3.23
C PRO A 139 10.82 -9.81 1.97
N SER A 140 9.61 -10.14 1.52
CA SER A 140 9.43 -10.90 0.27
C SER A 140 9.84 -10.15 -1.01
N ARG A 141 10.07 -8.83 -0.92
CA ARG A 141 10.48 -7.98 -2.05
C ARG A 141 11.87 -7.38 -1.86
N THR A 142 12.24 -7.09 -0.63
CA THR A 142 13.49 -6.41 -0.32
C THR A 142 14.57 -7.36 0.20
N ASN A 143 14.19 -8.58 0.59
CA ASN A 143 15.05 -9.53 1.33
C ASN A 143 15.58 -8.93 2.65
N VAL A 144 14.90 -7.92 3.18
CA VAL A 144 15.24 -7.22 4.43
C VAL A 144 14.02 -7.21 5.32
N ASN A 145 14.17 -7.64 6.57
CA ASN A 145 13.12 -7.61 7.59
C ASN A 145 13.46 -6.54 8.64
N LEU A 146 12.47 -5.75 9.06
CA LEU A 146 12.59 -4.86 10.21
C LEU A 146 12.24 -5.66 11.47
N GLU A 147 13.17 -5.80 12.40
CA GLU A 147 12.94 -6.48 13.67
C GLU A 147 12.18 -5.58 14.66
N GLY A 148 11.44 -6.19 15.60
CA GLY A 148 10.62 -5.48 16.58
C GLY A 148 11.39 -4.43 17.37
N GLU A 149 12.61 -4.75 17.82
CA GLU A 149 13.46 -3.81 18.55
C GLU A 149 13.89 -2.60 17.72
N THR A 150 14.19 -2.79 16.43
CA THR A 150 14.52 -1.69 15.52
C THR A 150 13.32 -0.76 15.34
N VAL A 151 12.12 -1.32 15.12
CA VAL A 151 10.89 -0.54 14.99
C VAL A 151 10.55 0.19 16.29
N ARG A 152 10.69 -0.48 17.45
CA ARG A 152 10.47 0.12 18.77
C ARG A 152 11.35 1.37 18.99
N LYS A 153 12.63 1.32 18.60
CA LYS A 153 13.55 2.47 18.67
C LYS A 153 13.13 3.60 17.73
N LEU A 154 12.75 3.26 16.49
CA LEU A 154 12.31 4.24 15.49
C LEU A 154 10.98 4.90 15.87
N ALA A 155 10.08 4.17 16.53
CA ALA A 155 8.80 4.69 17.02
C ALA A 155 8.93 5.75 18.15
N GLN A 156 10.14 6.01 18.64
CA GLN A 156 10.42 7.11 19.57
C GLN A 156 10.70 8.44 18.88
N LEU A 157 10.83 8.45 17.56
CA LEU A 157 11.02 9.66 16.76
C LEU A 157 9.67 10.31 16.50
N ASP A 158 9.54 11.60 16.75
CA ASP A 158 8.26 12.34 16.76
C ASP A 158 7.47 12.24 15.46
N ASN A 159 8.17 12.18 14.30
CA ASN A 159 7.54 12.11 12.99
C ASN A 159 7.47 10.69 12.41
N VAL A 160 7.91 9.66 13.12
CA VAL A 160 7.73 8.25 12.71
C VAL A 160 6.42 7.73 13.27
N VAL A 161 5.36 7.78 12.44
CA VAL A 161 3.98 7.63 12.89
C VAL A 161 3.43 6.20 12.81
N GLY A 162 4.15 5.27 12.19
CA GLY A 162 3.67 3.89 12.08
C GLY A 162 4.49 3.01 11.13
N ILE A 163 3.98 1.81 10.90
CA ILE A 163 4.55 0.81 10.00
C ILE A 163 3.46 0.11 9.18
N LYS A 164 3.72 -0.05 7.88
CA LYS A 164 3.04 -1.03 7.03
C LYS A 164 3.81 -2.35 7.10
N ASP A 165 3.19 -3.41 7.59
CA ASP A 165 3.82 -4.72 7.67
C ASP A 165 3.30 -5.69 6.60
N SER A 166 4.16 -6.03 5.65
CA SER A 166 3.91 -7.02 4.60
C SER A 166 4.71 -8.33 4.79
N SER A 167 5.27 -8.57 5.98
CA SER A 167 5.99 -9.81 6.29
C SER A 167 5.10 -11.03 6.11
N GLY A 168 3.85 -10.93 6.54
CA GLY A 168 2.92 -12.06 6.63
C GLY A 168 3.10 -12.87 7.93
N ASP A 169 3.94 -12.40 8.83
CA ASP A 169 4.17 -12.98 10.14
C ASP A 169 3.36 -12.21 11.21
N LEU A 170 2.28 -12.83 11.67
CA LEU A 170 1.42 -12.23 12.71
C LEU A 170 2.13 -12.10 14.06
N THR A 171 3.14 -12.94 14.36
CA THR A 171 3.94 -12.82 15.59
C THR A 171 4.72 -11.52 15.57
N LEU A 172 5.38 -11.23 14.43
CA LEU A 172 6.10 -9.97 14.24
C LEU A 172 5.16 -8.76 14.27
N THR A 173 4.00 -8.86 13.59
CA THR A 173 2.96 -7.81 13.63
C THR A 173 2.51 -7.53 15.07
N ALA A 174 2.25 -8.57 15.86
CA ALA A 174 1.86 -8.46 17.26
C ALA A 174 2.99 -7.87 18.14
N GLU A 175 4.24 -8.20 17.84
CA GLU A 175 5.41 -7.61 18.51
C GLU A 175 5.49 -6.11 18.28
N TYR A 176 5.30 -5.63 17.05
CA TYR A 176 5.24 -4.19 16.76
C TYR A 176 4.14 -3.50 17.57
N ILE A 177 2.91 -4.06 17.55
CA ILE A 177 1.77 -3.50 18.27
C ILE A 177 2.06 -3.42 19.78
N ARG A 178 2.62 -4.48 20.36
CA ARG A 178 2.91 -4.56 21.80
C ARG A 178 4.05 -3.64 22.25
N SER A 179 5.08 -3.45 21.41
CA SER A 179 6.33 -2.81 21.80
C SER A 179 6.41 -1.31 21.46
N CYS A 180 5.52 -0.81 20.59
CA CYS A 180 5.47 0.59 20.20
C CYS A 180 4.43 1.37 21.02
N PRO A 181 4.53 2.72 21.08
CA PRO A 181 3.52 3.57 21.70
C PRO A 181 2.13 3.41 21.06
N ASP A 182 1.05 3.64 21.80
CA ASP A 182 -0.34 3.58 21.30
C ASP A 182 -0.62 4.54 20.13
N SER A 183 0.17 5.62 20.02
CA SER A 183 0.13 6.58 18.91
C SER A 183 0.76 6.06 17.64
N PHE A 184 1.57 4.98 17.72
CA PHE A 184 2.23 4.39 16.56
C PHE A 184 1.27 3.42 15.83
N SER A 185 1.02 3.66 14.57
CA SER A 185 0.07 2.89 13.76
C SER A 185 0.72 1.66 13.13
N VAL A 186 0.20 0.48 13.43
CA VAL A 186 0.58 -0.76 12.72
C VAL A 186 -0.51 -1.11 11.72
N LEU A 187 -0.15 -1.15 10.43
CA LEU A 187 -1.06 -1.40 9.31
C LEU A 187 -0.74 -2.72 8.62
N ALA A 188 -1.75 -3.55 8.40
CA ALA A 188 -1.59 -4.76 7.60
C ALA A 188 -1.19 -4.43 6.15
N GLY A 189 -0.09 -4.98 5.68
CA GLY A 189 0.32 -4.93 4.27
C GLY A 189 0.00 -6.22 3.50
N ARG A 190 -0.48 -7.25 4.21
CA ARG A 190 -1.02 -8.49 3.66
C ARG A 190 -2.53 -8.49 3.80
N ASP A 191 -3.26 -8.35 2.70
CA ASP A 191 -4.72 -8.20 2.68
C ASP A 191 -5.45 -9.39 3.35
N SER A 192 -4.85 -10.57 3.35
CA SER A 192 -5.38 -11.76 4.04
C SER A 192 -5.33 -11.66 5.57
N LEU A 193 -4.62 -10.67 6.12
CA LEU A 193 -4.38 -10.52 7.56
C LEU A 193 -5.00 -9.25 8.16
N ILE A 194 -5.86 -8.54 7.41
CA ILE A 194 -6.47 -7.27 7.86
C ILE A 194 -7.18 -7.45 9.19
N LEU A 195 -8.15 -8.37 9.25
CA LEU A 195 -8.93 -8.59 10.48
C LEU A 195 -8.05 -9.08 11.63
N ALA A 196 -7.09 -9.98 11.36
CA ALA A 196 -6.18 -10.46 12.40
C ALA A 196 -5.33 -9.32 12.99
N THR A 197 -4.79 -8.44 12.13
CA THR A 197 -4.04 -7.25 12.58
C THR A 197 -4.90 -6.33 13.42
N LEU A 198 -6.15 -6.09 13.02
CA LEU A 198 -7.11 -5.27 13.79
C LEU A 198 -7.39 -5.88 15.17
N LEU A 199 -7.60 -7.21 15.25
CA LEU A 199 -7.85 -7.93 16.50
C LEU A 199 -6.68 -7.84 17.48
N TYR A 200 -5.45 -7.74 17.01
CA TYR A 200 -4.27 -7.49 17.85
C TYR A 200 -4.13 -6.02 18.28
N GLY A 201 -4.95 -5.09 17.74
CA GLY A 201 -4.88 -3.65 18.03
C GLY A 201 -4.23 -2.79 16.95
N GLY A 202 -3.95 -3.37 15.77
CA GLY A 202 -3.53 -2.60 14.59
C GLY A 202 -4.60 -1.60 14.15
N LYS A 203 -4.21 -0.61 13.35
CA LYS A 203 -5.06 0.55 13.04
C LYS A 203 -5.73 0.46 11.67
N GLY A 204 -5.41 -0.55 10.85
CA GLY A 204 -5.98 -0.67 9.50
C GLY A 204 -5.09 -1.47 8.55
N ALA A 205 -5.15 -1.14 7.26
CA ALA A 205 -4.37 -1.81 6.24
C ALA A 205 -4.02 -0.90 5.06
N ILE A 206 -2.85 -1.15 4.45
CA ILE A 206 -2.52 -0.65 3.12
C ILE A 206 -2.66 -1.81 2.15
N ALA A 207 -3.79 -1.87 1.44
CA ALA A 207 -4.29 -3.06 0.75
C ALA A 207 -4.24 -2.95 -0.79
N ALA A 208 -3.68 -3.96 -1.45
CA ALA A 208 -3.65 -4.05 -2.91
C ALA A 208 -5.02 -4.43 -3.50
N THR A 209 -5.75 -5.33 -2.83
CA THR A 209 -7.09 -5.77 -3.26
C THR A 209 -8.14 -4.66 -3.22
N ALA A 210 -7.86 -3.57 -2.51
CA ALA A 210 -8.74 -2.39 -2.48
C ALA A 210 -8.82 -1.69 -3.85
N ASN A 211 -7.86 -1.86 -4.76
CA ASN A 211 -7.98 -1.40 -6.14
C ASN A 211 -9.12 -2.12 -6.90
N ILE A 212 -9.37 -3.38 -6.57
CA ILE A 212 -10.36 -4.23 -7.26
C ILE A 212 -11.73 -4.13 -6.57
N ALA A 213 -11.75 -4.29 -5.25
CA ALA A 213 -12.97 -4.40 -4.45
C ALA A 213 -12.90 -3.51 -3.18
N PRO A 214 -12.80 -2.16 -3.32
CA PRO A 214 -12.60 -1.26 -2.17
C PRO A 214 -13.71 -1.41 -1.12
N LYS A 215 -14.98 -1.49 -1.53
CA LYS A 215 -16.11 -1.66 -0.60
C LYS A 215 -16.05 -2.97 0.20
N LEU A 216 -15.52 -4.05 -0.38
CA LEU A 216 -15.31 -5.30 0.35
C LEU A 216 -14.19 -5.16 1.38
N VAL A 217 -13.10 -4.45 1.04
CA VAL A 217 -11.98 -4.24 1.96
C VAL A 217 -12.37 -3.28 3.08
N THR A 218 -13.04 -2.16 2.77
CA THR A 218 -13.51 -1.20 3.79
C THR A 218 -14.52 -1.85 4.74
N SER A 219 -15.38 -2.77 4.24
CA SER A 219 -16.35 -3.46 5.09
C SER A 219 -15.70 -4.30 6.20
N ILE A 220 -14.48 -4.80 6.01
CA ILE A 220 -13.75 -5.52 7.08
C ILE A 220 -13.48 -4.56 8.24
N TYR A 221 -12.91 -3.40 7.93
CA TYR A 221 -12.54 -2.39 8.91
C TYR A 221 -13.77 -1.80 9.59
N GLU A 222 -14.76 -1.36 8.82
CA GLU A 222 -15.98 -0.74 9.35
C GLU A 222 -16.79 -1.68 10.24
N ASN A 223 -16.96 -2.95 9.84
CA ASN A 223 -17.66 -3.92 10.68
C ASN A 223 -16.88 -4.22 11.96
N TYR A 224 -15.55 -4.30 11.90
CA TYR A 224 -14.72 -4.43 13.10
C TYR A 224 -14.91 -3.24 14.04
N MET A 225 -14.84 -2.01 13.53
CA MET A 225 -15.01 -0.78 14.33
C MET A 225 -16.41 -0.66 14.97
N ARG A 226 -17.42 -1.26 14.34
CA ARG A 226 -18.80 -1.33 14.89
C ARG A 226 -19.01 -2.52 15.82
N GLY A 227 -18.00 -3.35 16.10
CA GLY A 227 -18.12 -4.56 16.90
C GLY A 227 -18.78 -5.75 16.19
N ASN A 228 -19.05 -5.66 14.88
CA ASN A 228 -19.71 -6.71 14.09
C ASN A 228 -18.68 -7.74 13.58
N LEU A 229 -18.05 -8.47 14.50
CA LEU A 229 -16.94 -9.37 14.18
C LEU A 229 -17.29 -10.45 13.16
N GLU A 230 -18.51 -10.97 13.21
CA GLU A 230 -18.97 -12.01 12.27
C GLU A 230 -18.98 -11.48 10.83
N LYS A 231 -19.55 -10.29 10.60
CA LYS A 231 -19.55 -9.66 9.27
C LYS A 231 -18.15 -9.26 8.81
N ALA A 232 -17.29 -8.82 9.73
CA ALA A 232 -15.88 -8.55 9.40
C ALA A 232 -15.17 -9.83 8.96
N ARG A 233 -15.41 -10.96 9.63
CA ARG A 233 -14.87 -12.28 9.29
C ARG A 233 -15.38 -12.77 7.93
N GLU A 234 -16.65 -12.65 7.66
CA GLU A 234 -17.24 -13.01 6.35
C GLU A 234 -16.60 -12.21 5.21
N SER A 235 -16.46 -10.89 5.39
CA SER A 235 -15.82 -10.01 4.42
C SER A 235 -14.35 -10.39 4.21
N GLN A 236 -13.61 -10.71 5.28
CA GLN A 236 -12.22 -11.16 5.22
C GLN A 236 -12.08 -12.49 4.45
N LEU A 237 -12.97 -13.45 4.67
CA LEU A 237 -12.94 -14.74 3.97
C LEU A 237 -13.30 -14.60 2.48
N ARG A 238 -14.24 -13.72 2.14
CA ARG A 238 -14.51 -13.37 0.72
C ARG A 238 -13.28 -12.73 0.08
N LEU A 239 -12.64 -11.79 0.76
CA LEU A 239 -11.43 -11.13 0.27
C LEU A 239 -10.27 -12.11 0.08
N LEU A 240 -10.16 -13.12 0.94
CA LEU A 240 -9.09 -14.12 0.85
C LEU A 240 -9.07 -14.80 -0.53
N ARG A 241 -10.22 -15.10 -1.11
CA ARG A 241 -10.33 -15.72 -2.44
C ARG A 241 -9.69 -14.84 -3.52
N LEU A 242 -9.99 -13.52 -3.50
CA LEU A 242 -9.40 -12.53 -4.40
C LEU A 242 -7.89 -12.42 -4.16
N ARG A 243 -7.46 -12.42 -2.90
CA ARG A 243 -6.03 -12.33 -2.55
C ARG A 243 -5.24 -13.57 -3.01
N LEU A 244 -5.83 -14.75 -2.96
CA LEU A 244 -5.20 -15.99 -3.43
C LEU A 244 -5.02 -16.02 -4.95
N ALA A 245 -5.90 -15.34 -5.70
CA ALA A 245 -5.77 -15.21 -7.16
C ALA A 245 -4.50 -14.47 -7.61
N PHE A 246 -3.82 -13.72 -6.72
CA PHE A 246 -2.55 -13.07 -7.05
C PHE A 246 -1.44 -14.06 -7.47
N LYS A 247 -1.64 -15.37 -7.24
CA LYS A 247 -0.77 -16.43 -7.73
C LYS A 247 -0.91 -16.70 -9.24
N LEU A 248 -1.96 -16.18 -9.89
CA LEU A 248 -2.18 -16.36 -11.32
C LEU A 248 -1.12 -15.69 -12.19
N GLY A 249 -0.45 -14.64 -11.67
CA GLY A 249 0.57 -13.92 -12.43
C GLY A 249 1.64 -13.27 -11.60
N THR A 250 2.63 -12.74 -12.29
CA THR A 250 3.68 -11.94 -11.68
C THR A 250 3.07 -10.63 -11.14
N PHE A 251 3.44 -10.27 -9.92
CA PHE A 251 3.03 -8.99 -9.35
C PHE A 251 3.52 -7.80 -10.23
N PRO A 252 2.70 -6.76 -10.49
CA PRO A 252 1.35 -6.54 -9.98
C PRO A 252 0.22 -6.85 -10.99
N ILE A 253 0.49 -7.63 -12.07
CA ILE A 253 -0.40 -7.80 -13.23
C ILE A 253 -1.83 -8.23 -12.86
N VAL A 254 -2.00 -9.12 -11.88
CA VAL A 254 -3.32 -9.66 -11.55
C VAL A 254 -4.29 -8.57 -11.07
N VAL A 255 -3.79 -7.58 -10.34
CA VAL A 255 -4.60 -6.45 -9.89
C VAL A 255 -5.03 -5.59 -11.08
N LYS A 256 -4.10 -5.26 -11.97
CA LYS A 256 -4.40 -4.47 -13.18
C LYS A 256 -5.36 -5.20 -14.11
N GLU A 257 -5.16 -6.48 -14.36
CA GLU A 257 -6.07 -7.29 -15.19
C GLU A 257 -7.47 -7.39 -14.57
N ALA A 258 -7.59 -7.56 -13.26
CA ALA A 258 -8.88 -7.54 -12.59
C ALA A 258 -9.58 -6.17 -12.75
N MET A 259 -8.86 -5.07 -12.60
CA MET A 259 -9.40 -3.73 -12.82
C MET A 259 -9.85 -3.53 -14.27
N ASN A 260 -9.03 -3.95 -15.24
CA ASN A 260 -9.39 -3.87 -16.68
C ASN A 260 -10.64 -4.69 -16.99
N LEU A 261 -10.77 -5.92 -16.45
CA LEU A 261 -11.98 -6.74 -16.58
C LEU A 261 -13.22 -6.07 -15.99
N LEU A 262 -13.04 -5.26 -14.94
CA LEU A 262 -14.11 -4.47 -14.32
C LEU A 262 -14.36 -3.12 -14.99
N GLY A 263 -13.76 -2.87 -16.17
CA GLY A 263 -13.91 -1.62 -16.91
C GLY A 263 -13.22 -0.42 -16.28
N ARG A 264 -12.20 -0.64 -15.43
CA ARG A 264 -11.44 0.43 -14.78
C ARG A 264 -10.08 0.62 -15.45
N PRO A 265 -9.64 1.86 -15.68
CA PRO A 265 -8.44 2.16 -16.46
C PRO A 265 -7.16 1.87 -15.66
N ALA A 266 -6.73 0.61 -15.61
CA ALA A 266 -5.43 0.25 -15.03
C ALA A 266 -4.34 0.09 -16.11
N GLY A 267 -4.72 -0.29 -17.32
CA GLY A 267 -3.80 -0.52 -18.41
C GLY A 267 -2.87 -1.73 -18.20
N PRO A 268 -1.82 -1.84 -19.03
CA PRO A 268 -0.82 -2.89 -18.88
C PRO A 268 0.13 -2.63 -17.70
N THR A 269 0.91 -3.63 -17.33
CA THR A 269 2.12 -3.46 -16.50
C THR A 269 3.29 -3.02 -17.37
N ARG A 270 4.28 -2.34 -16.79
CA ARG A 270 5.53 -2.06 -17.47
C ARG A 270 6.38 -3.34 -17.58
N SER A 271 7.02 -3.51 -18.73
CA SER A 271 7.98 -4.61 -18.92
C SER A 271 9.05 -4.62 -17.81
N PRO A 272 9.52 -5.81 -17.37
CA PRO A 272 9.39 -7.13 -17.99
C PRO A 272 8.15 -7.93 -17.57
N VAL A 273 7.20 -7.36 -16.82
CA VAL A 273 5.99 -8.09 -16.40
C VAL A 273 5.04 -8.22 -17.57
N ALA A 274 4.80 -9.47 -18.01
CA ALA A 274 3.93 -9.79 -19.13
C ALA A 274 2.45 -9.82 -18.71
N PRO A 275 1.49 -9.64 -19.67
CA PRO A 275 0.08 -9.89 -19.44
C PRO A 275 -0.20 -11.32 -18.97
N LEU A 276 -1.37 -11.56 -18.36
CA LEU A 276 -1.84 -12.92 -18.08
C LEU A 276 -2.10 -13.67 -19.40
N SER A 277 -1.88 -15.00 -19.39
CA SER A 277 -2.38 -15.85 -20.48
C SER A 277 -3.91 -15.82 -20.50
N GLU A 278 -4.50 -16.12 -21.67
CA GLU A 278 -5.96 -16.16 -21.83
C GLU A 278 -6.65 -17.11 -20.84
N GLU A 279 -6.04 -18.26 -20.56
CA GLU A 279 -6.49 -19.23 -19.56
C GLU A 279 -6.58 -18.58 -18.17
N LYS A 280 -5.47 -18.00 -17.68
CA LYS A 280 -5.41 -17.34 -16.36
C LYS A 280 -6.29 -16.12 -16.27
N ARG A 281 -6.45 -15.39 -17.38
CA ARG A 281 -7.37 -14.28 -17.48
C ARG A 281 -8.82 -14.76 -17.37
N GLY A 282 -9.13 -15.91 -17.99
CA GLY A 282 -10.42 -16.59 -17.85
C GLY A 282 -10.71 -17.02 -16.42
N ASP A 283 -9.73 -17.62 -15.73
CA ASP A 283 -9.85 -17.99 -14.30
C ASP A 283 -10.12 -16.77 -13.42
N LEU A 284 -9.40 -15.67 -13.67
CA LEU A 284 -9.61 -14.42 -12.94
C LEU A 284 -11.01 -13.86 -13.18
N LYS A 285 -11.48 -13.86 -14.44
CA LYS A 285 -12.83 -13.41 -14.79
C LYS A 285 -13.90 -14.26 -14.09
N ALA A 286 -13.78 -15.58 -14.11
CA ALA A 286 -14.70 -16.49 -13.44
C ALA A 286 -14.75 -16.21 -11.92
N LEU A 287 -13.61 -15.97 -11.29
CA LEU A 287 -13.54 -15.59 -9.86
C LEU A 287 -14.24 -14.25 -9.60
N LEU A 288 -14.07 -13.25 -10.45
CA LEU A 288 -14.72 -11.94 -10.28
C LEU A 288 -16.24 -12.05 -10.38
N ILE A 289 -16.74 -12.90 -11.29
CA ILE A 289 -18.19 -13.22 -11.42
C ILE A 289 -18.69 -13.90 -10.16
N ASP A 290 -18.00 -14.95 -9.69
CA ASP A 290 -18.39 -15.72 -8.51
C ASP A 290 -18.36 -14.90 -7.21
N LEU A 291 -17.49 -13.88 -7.13
CA LEU A 291 -17.49 -12.89 -6.06
C LEU A 291 -18.57 -11.81 -6.19
N GLY A 292 -19.34 -11.80 -7.30
CA GLY A 292 -20.34 -10.79 -7.60
C GLY A 292 -19.76 -9.40 -7.88
N LEU A 293 -18.50 -9.34 -8.31
CA LEU A 293 -17.79 -8.11 -8.68
C LEU A 293 -17.94 -7.78 -10.17
N LEU A 294 -18.18 -8.81 -11.00
CA LEU A 294 -18.40 -8.69 -12.44
C LEU A 294 -19.70 -9.41 -12.79
N HIS A 295 -20.49 -8.82 -13.70
CA HIS A 295 -21.64 -9.52 -14.27
C HIS A 295 -21.18 -10.50 -15.36
N PRO A 296 -21.87 -11.66 -15.53
CA PRO A 296 -21.55 -12.65 -16.56
C PRO A 296 -21.51 -12.10 -17.96
#